data_a8747fbe5c17181e945ab6d8e46f57da
#
_entry.id   a8747fbe5c17181e945ab6d8e46f57da
#
_cell.length_a   1.000
_cell.length_b   1.000
_cell.length_c   1.000
_cell.angle_alpha   90.00
_cell.angle_beta   90.00
_cell.angle_gamma   90.00
#
_symmetry.space_group_name_H-M   'P 1'
#
loop_
_entity.id
_entity.type
_entity.pdbx_description
1 polymer ?
#
loop_
_entity_poly.entity_id
_entity_poly.type
_entity_poly.pdbx_seq_one_letter_code
_entity_poly.pdbx_strand_id
1 'polypeptide(L)'
;SDRDFIRQNRFLTLNSNQKFQNYLIETFRNYNPDLFLFGHTKNIELNSIKIIREQNKNLIISQWNEDPIMPSLDYSKKNLKNISIYSDLVDHNFITTDPDILKKQNSRIKNVSFFFIPVDKNIECFDVFNLNPSMDLFYAMSHGVNRASLKADKIDNRIIFLNKLTEKLRNINCDFYGFKNKEPIWGNNFYQALVNSKMGLNLSRGLPTKYYSSNRIASLIGNGLLTFIDKKTQLGDFFNDNEIILYDNIQDLSEKVKFYKKNSKLRIKIAKNGKRKYFKLFNELKITKYLVDKSLGNNSKLI
;
A
#
# COMPACT_ATOMS: atom_id res chain seq x y z
N SER A 1 15.25 8.17 5.53
CA SER A 1 13.96 8.87 5.54
C SER A 1 14.01 10.08 6.47
N ASP A 2 13.05 11.01 6.32
CA ASP A 2 12.86 12.16 7.21
C ASP A 2 12.78 11.77 8.70
N ARG A 3 12.07 10.69 8.99
CA ARG A 3 11.95 10.15 10.37
C ARG A 3 13.28 9.65 10.93
N ASP A 4 14.07 8.98 10.13
CA ASP A 4 15.36 8.44 10.58
C ASP A 4 16.35 9.57 10.81
N PHE A 5 16.39 10.56 9.93
CA PHE A 5 17.20 11.76 10.10
C PHE A 5 16.85 12.49 11.41
N ILE A 6 15.55 12.73 11.65
CA ILE A 6 15.08 13.40 12.87
C ILE A 6 15.41 12.57 14.12
N ARG A 7 15.25 11.24 14.06
CA ARG A 7 15.60 10.35 15.18
C ARG A 7 17.08 10.36 15.50
N GLN A 8 17.93 10.24 14.49
CA GLN A 8 19.40 10.26 14.65
C GLN A 8 19.88 11.59 15.25
N ASN A 9 19.23 12.70 14.90
CA ASN A 9 19.62 14.01 15.39
C ASN A 9 18.92 14.43 16.69
N ARG A 10 17.95 13.67 17.20
CA ARG A 10 17.17 14.00 18.41
C ARG A 10 18.05 14.13 19.66
N PHE A 11 19.11 13.33 19.77
CA PHE A 11 20.05 13.38 20.88
C PHE A 11 21.15 14.43 20.72
N LEU A 12 21.34 14.94 19.52
CA LEU A 12 22.41 15.91 19.21
C LEU A 12 21.92 17.35 19.24
N THR A 13 20.63 17.58 19.04
CA THR A 13 20.07 18.93 19.01
C THR A 13 18.62 18.94 19.52
N LEU A 14 18.26 19.96 20.31
CA LEU A 14 16.88 20.20 20.76
C LEU A 14 15.93 20.50 19.57
N ASN A 15 16.48 20.86 18.39
CA ASN A 15 15.69 21.26 17.22
C ASN A 15 16.01 20.37 15.98
N SER A 16 15.85 19.07 16.14
CA SER A 16 16.12 18.10 15.07
C SER A 16 15.24 18.29 13.82
N ASN A 17 14.05 18.87 13.96
CA ASN A 17 13.19 19.18 12.81
C ASN A 17 13.77 20.33 11.99
N GLN A 18 14.19 21.43 12.61
CA GLN A 18 14.83 22.56 11.91
C GLN A 18 16.10 22.10 11.19
N LYS A 19 16.89 21.23 11.82
CA LYS A 19 18.07 20.66 11.16
C LYS A 19 17.72 19.86 9.91
N PHE A 20 16.60 19.13 9.94
CA PHE A 20 16.09 18.43 8.76
C PHE A 20 15.65 19.41 7.66
N GLN A 21 14.93 20.49 8.00
CA GLN A 21 14.54 21.50 7.02
C GLN A 21 15.75 22.15 6.34
N ASN A 22 16.73 22.54 7.12
CA ASN A 22 17.96 23.14 6.60
C ASN A 22 18.70 22.17 5.67
N TYR A 23 18.87 20.92 6.09
CA TYR A 23 19.48 19.87 5.26
C TYR A 23 18.73 19.66 3.95
N LEU A 24 17.41 19.67 3.98
CA LEU A 24 16.57 19.54 2.78
C LEU A 24 16.84 20.72 1.81
N ILE A 25 16.79 21.96 2.30
CA ILE A 25 17.01 23.17 1.50
C ILE A 25 18.42 23.19 0.89
N GLU A 26 19.44 22.86 1.68
CA GLU A 26 20.83 22.76 1.20
C GLU A 26 21.02 21.68 0.15
N THR A 27 20.35 20.53 0.32
CA THR A 27 20.36 19.44 -0.67
C THR A 27 19.84 19.96 -2.00
N PHE A 28 18.72 20.66 -2.01
CA PHE A 28 18.16 21.25 -3.23
C PHE A 28 19.08 22.29 -3.86
N ARG A 29 19.68 23.14 -3.06
CA ARG A 29 20.66 24.14 -3.54
C ARG A 29 21.85 23.49 -4.23
N ASN A 30 22.37 22.40 -3.68
CA ASN A 30 23.56 21.72 -4.19
C ASN A 30 23.26 20.88 -5.44
N TYR A 31 22.11 20.20 -5.51
CA TYR A 31 21.78 19.31 -6.62
C TYR A 31 20.98 19.98 -7.73
N ASN A 32 20.29 21.08 -7.43
CA ASN A 32 19.41 21.81 -8.35
C ASN A 32 18.54 20.89 -9.25
N PRO A 33 17.71 20.02 -8.66
CA PRO A 33 16.97 19.02 -9.42
C PRO A 33 15.84 19.64 -10.24
N ASP A 34 15.43 18.96 -11.32
CA ASP A 34 14.26 19.33 -12.13
C ASP A 34 12.94 18.86 -11.52
N LEU A 35 12.99 17.80 -10.71
CA LEU A 35 11.81 17.18 -10.09
C LEU A 35 12.06 16.89 -8.60
N PHE A 36 11.16 17.36 -7.77
CA PHE A 36 11.04 16.96 -6.38
C PHE A 36 9.81 16.05 -6.19
N LEU A 37 10.04 14.76 -6.10
CA LEU A 37 9.00 13.77 -5.81
C LEU A 37 9.12 13.29 -4.36
N PHE A 38 8.17 13.65 -3.50
CA PHE A 38 8.17 13.22 -2.11
C PHE A 38 6.97 12.34 -1.77
N GLY A 39 7.23 11.35 -0.92
CA GLY A 39 6.20 10.43 -0.42
C GLY A 39 5.50 10.96 0.82
N HIS A 40 4.58 10.20 1.34
CA HIS A 40 3.78 10.37 2.54
C HIS A 40 4.58 10.92 3.76
N THR A 41 4.90 12.19 3.74
CA THR A 41 5.64 12.84 4.81
C THR A 41 4.78 13.83 5.59
N LYS A 42 5.13 14.02 6.86
CA LYS A 42 4.50 15.00 7.76
C LYS A 42 5.53 16.00 8.29
N ASN A 43 6.78 15.76 7.97
CA ASN A 43 7.89 16.48 8.59
C ASN A 43 8.49 17.56 7.68
N ILE A 44 8.09 17.63 6.41
CA ILE A 44 8.48 18.75 5.53
C ILE A 44 7.59 19.94 5.84
N GLU A 45 8.19 21.08 6.16
CA GLU A 45 7.46 22.30 6.42
C GLU A 45 7.11 23.03 5.12
N LEU A 46 5.95 23.66 5.08
CA LEU A 46 5.52 24.45 3.93
C LEU A 46 6.53 25.53 3.55
N ASN A 47 7.13 26.16 4.56
CA ASN A 47 8.14 27.19 4.34
C ASN A 47 9.37 26.64 3.62
N SER A 48 9.80 25.43 3.94
CA SER A 48 10.92 24.79 3.25
C SER A 48 10.62 24.55 1.76
N ILE A 49 9.40 24.11 1.44
CA ILE A 49 8.99 23.91 0.04
C ILE A 49 8.93 25.26 -0.70
N LYS A 50 8.44 26.33 -0.06
CA LYS A 50 8.43 27.68 -0.65
C LYS A 50 9.84 28.16 -0.96
N ILE A 51 10.76 28.06 -0.01
CA ILE A 51 12.18 28.44 -0.21
C ILE A 51 12.79 27.64 -1.37
N ILE A 52 12.56 26.34 -1.43
CA ILE A 52 13.05 25.47 -2.51
C ILE A 52 12.51 25.94 -3.87
N ARG A 53 11.21 26.24 -3.96
CA ARG A 53 10.59 26.72 -5.20
C ARG A 53 11.08 28.11 -5.60
N GLU A 54 11.36 28.98 -4.65
CA GLU A 54 11.94 30.30 -4.91
C GLU A 54 13.36 30.21 -5.49
N GLN A 55 14.13 29.22 -5.06
CA GLN A 55 15.49 28.96 -5.58
C GLN A 55 15.47 28.45 -7.03
N ASN A 56 14.47 27.64 -7.39
CA ASN A 56 14.27 27.14 -8.75
C ASN A 56 12.79 27.23 -9.15
N LYS A 57 12.44 28.26 -9.91
CA LYS A 57 11.07 28.51 -10.37
C LYS A 57 10.55 27.45 -11.36
N ASN A 58 11.46 26.74 -12.02
CA ASN A 58 11.13 25.68 -12.98
C ASN A 58 11.03 24.30 -12.31
N LEU A 59 11.33 24.20 -11.02
CA LEU A 59 11.24 22.96 -10.28
C LEU A 59 9.80 22.43 -10.30
N ILE A 60 9.64 21.18 -10.72
CA ILE A 60 8.37 20.48 -10.62
C ILE A 60 8.33 19.75 -9.27
N ILE A 61 7.23 19.96 -8.55
CA ILE A 61 7.02 19.35 -7.23
C ILE A 61 5.85 18.39 -7.29
N SER A 62 6.08 17.13 -7.02
CA SER A 62 5.05 16.10 -6.98
C SER A 62 5.02 15.39 -5.62
N GLN A 63 3.83 14.96 -5.20
CA GLN A 63 3.70 14.12 -4.01
C GLN A 63 2.96 12.83 -4.33
N TRP A 64 3.28 11.77 -3.56
CA TRP A 64 2.53 10.52 -3.61
C TRP A 64 2.05 10.10 -2.22
N ASN A 65 0.90 9.42 -2.19
CA ASN A 65 0.31 8.91 -0.96
C ASN A 65 -0.24 7.50 -1.20
N GLU A 66 0.25 6.55 -0.41
CA GLU A 66 -0.14 5.14 -0.46
C GLU A 66 -1.26 4.76 0.49
N ASP A 67 -1.60 5.65 1.44
CA ASP A 67 -2.68 5.41 2.38
C ASP A 67 -4.06 5.70 1.76
N PRO A 68 -5.12 5.00 2.20
CA PRO A 68 -6.45 5.17 1.62
C PRO A 68 -7.01 6.56 1.87
N ILE A 69 -7.72 7.07 0.87
CA ILE A 69 -8.49 8.31 0.97
C ILE A 69 -9.98 7.92 0.98
N MET A 70 -10.55 7.89 2.18
CA MET A 70 -11.95 7.50 2.41
C MET A 70 -12.62 8.50 3.34
N PRO A 71 -13.62 9.26 2.87
CA PRO A 71 -14.28 10.32 3.66
C PRO A 71 -14.90 9.82 4.97
N SER A 72 -15.35 8.58 4.98
CA SER A 72 -16.06 7.97 6.11
C SER A 72 -15.17 7.53 7.28
N LEU A 73 -13.84 7.62 7.14
CA LEU A 73 -12.92 7.12 8.15
C LEU A 73 -12.02 8.24 8.69
N ASP A 74 -11.98 8.39 10.01
CA ASP A 74 -11.24 9.48 10.66
C ASP A 74 -9.75 9.51 10.35
N TYR A 75 -9.10 8.33 10.21
CA TYR A 75 -7.69 8.30 9.83
C TYR A 75 -7.47 8.73 8.37
N SER A 76 -8.44 8.50 7.50
CA SER A 76 -8.41 8.94 6.11
C SER A 76 -8.60 10.46 5.99
N LYS A 77 -9.39 11.08 6.87
CA LYS A 77 -9.47 12.55 6.98
C LYS A 77 -8.09 13.14 7.27
N LYS A 78 -7.28 12.46 8.08
CA LYS A 78 -5.90 12.87 8.35
C LYS A 78 -5.01 12.76 7.12
N ASN A 79 -5.16 11.71 6.30
CA ASN A 79 -4.45 11.55 5.05
C ASN A 79 -4.83 12.64 4.05
N LEU A 80 -6.13 12.91 3.91
CA LEU A 80 -6.64 14.01 3.10
C LEU A 80 -6.08 15.36 3.54
N LYS A 81 -6.07 15.64 4.86
CA LYS A 81 -5.48 16.86 5.41
C LYS A 81 -3.99 16.96 5.06
N ASN A 82 -3.23 15.88 5.19
CA ASN A 82 -1.80 15.87 4.88
C ASN A 82 -1.53 16.18 3.40
N ILE A 83 -2.32 15.61 2.48
CA ILE A 83 -2.23 15.91 1.05
C ILE A 83 -2.60 17.38 0.79
N SER A 84 -3.66 17.87 1.42
CA SER A 84 -4.20 19.21 1.22
C SER A 84 -3.27 20.32 1.70
N ILE A 85 -2.43 20.07 2.71
CA ILE A 85 -1.47 21.05 3.23
C ILE A 85 -0.56 21.58 2.13
N TYR A 86 -0.18 20.75 1.17
CA TYR A 86 0.75 21.09 0.10
C TYR A 86 0.06 21.45 -1.22
N SER A 87 -1.28 21.48 -1.27
CA SER A 87 -2.06 21.61 -2.53
C SER A 87 -1.67 22.79 -3.41
N ASP A 88 -1.28 23.90 -2.81
CA ASP A 88 -0.94 25.13 -3.55
C ASP A 88 0.54 25.17 -4.02
N LEU A 89 1.35 24.24 -3.54
CA LEU A 89 2.79 24.15 -3.81
C LEU A 89 3.19 22.93 -4.64
N VAL A 90 2.25 22.00 -4.86
CA VAL A 90 2.48 20.74 -5.56
C VAL A 90 1.83 20.76 -6.93
N ASP A 91 2.61 20.43 -7.95
CA ASP A 91 2.16 20.42 -9.35
C ASP A 91 1.39 19.15 -9.69
N HIS A 92 1.74 17.99 -9.08
CA HIS A 92 1.08 16.72 -9.35
C HIS A 92 0.93 15.86 -8.09
N ASN A 93 -0.23 15.19 -7.99
CA ASN A 93 -0.58 14.31 -6.86
C ASN A 93 -0.80 12.88 -7.33
N PHE A 94 -0.11 11.93 -6.69
CA PHE A 94 -0.28 10.50 -6.96
C PHE A 94 -0.90 9.79 -5.76
N ILE A 95 -1.94 9.01 -5.99
CA ILE A 95 -2.65 8.27 -4.94
C ILE A 95 -2.95 6.84 -5.37
N THR A 96 -3.07 5.95 -4.39
CA THR A 96 -3.44 4.53 -4.59
C THR A 96 -4.93 4.26 -4.45
N THR A 97 -5.74 5.32 -4.44
CA THR A 97 -7.21 5.27 -4.42
C THR A 97 -7.71 5.90 -5.72
N ASP A 98 -8.96 5.65 -6.10
CA ASP A 98 -9.56 6.32 -7.26
C ASP A 98 -9.41 7.85 -7.17
N PRO A 99 -8.80 8.53 -8.16
CA PRO A 99 -8.60 9.98 -8.18
C PRO A 99 -9.88 10.79 -8.00
N ASP A 100 -11.01 10.30 -8.47
CA ASP A 100 -12.28 11.01 -8.37
C ASP A 100 -12.76 11.15 -6.92
N ILE A 101 -12.35 10.25 -6.04
CA ILE A 101 -12.64 10.37 -4.60
C ILE A 101 -11.93 11.61 -4.03
N LEU A 102 -10.67 11.84 -4.38
CA LEU A 102 -9.91 12.98 -3.90
C LEU A 102 -10.42 14.31 -4.48
N LYS A 103 -10.71 14.34 -5.78
CA LYS A 103 -11.24 15.52 -6.47
C LYS A 103 -12.57 16.00 -5.87
N LYS A 104 -13.46 15.05 -5.51
CA LYS A 104 -14.74 15.34 -4.84
C LYS A 104 -14.58 15.87 -3.42
N GLN A 105 -13.48 15.51 -2.74
CA GLN A 105 -13.22 15.93 -1.35
C GLN A 105 -12.59 17.32 -1.25
N ASN A 106 -11.73 17.68 -2.20
CA ASN A 106 -11.05 18.96 -2.21
C ASN A 106 -10.74 19.39 -3.65
N SER A 107 -11.53 20.33 -4.16
CA SER A 107 -11.39 20.89 -5.52
C SER A 107 -10.10 21.69 -5.74
N ARG A 108 -9.39 22.08 -4.68
CA ARG A 108 -8.08 22.76 -4.79
C ARG A 108 -6.96 21.82 -5.21
N ILE A 109 -7.11 20.51 -4.97
CA ILE A 109 -6.10 19.53 -5.33
C ILE A 109 -6.21 19.25 -6.84
N LYS A 110 -5.24 19.73 -7.59
CA LYS A 110 -5.18 19.59 -9.05
C LYS A 110 -4.29 18.41 -9.45
N ASN A 111 -4.37 18.01 -10.72
CA ASN A 111 -3.47 17.03 -11.33
C ASN A 111 -3.32 15.76 -10.50
N VAL A 112 -4.44 15.08 -10.23
CA VAL A 112 -4.45 13.82 -9.46
C VAL A 112 -4.39 12.64 -10.41
N SER A 113 -3.45 11.73 -10.19
CA SER A 113 -3.33 10.46 -10.91
C SER A 113 -3.30 9.28 -9.96
N PHE A 114 -3.90 8.18 -10.41
CA PHE A 114 -3.79 6.90 -9.74
C PHE A 114 -2.43 6.26 -10.03
N PHE A 115 -1.82 5.62 -9.03
CA PHE A 115 -0.71 4.70 -9.22
C PHE A 115 -0.94 3.42 -8.43
N PHE A 116 -0.43 2.31 -8.93
CA PHE A 116 -0.52 1.03 -8.26
C PHE A 116 0.71 0.78 -7.40
N ILE A 117 0.55 0.06 -6.29
CA ILE A 117 1.69 -0.34 -5.45
C ILE A 117 2.68 -1.15 -6.30
N PRO A 118 3.95 -0.72 -6.43
CA PRO A 118 4.92 -1.45 -7.24
C PRO A 118 5.34 -2.78 -6.60
N VAL A 119 5.81 -3.71 -7.44
CA VAL A 119 6.58 -4.90 -7.04
C VAL A 119 8.02 -4.73 -7.48
N ASP A 120 8.94 -5.23 -6.65
CA ASP A 120 10.38 -5.28 -6.94
C ASP A 120 10.86 -6.73 -6.87
N LYS A 121 11.52 -7.21 -7.93
CA LYS A 121 12.03 -8.59 -8.00
C LYS A 121 13.05 -8.94 -6.92
N ASN A 122 13.69 -7.96 -6.31
CA ASN A 122 14.64 -8.16 -5.23
C ASN A 122 13.95 -8.25 -3.85
N ILE A 123 12.69 -7.80 -3.76
CA ILE A 123 11.86 -7.85 -2.55
C ILE A 123 10.85 -9.00 -2.67
N GLU A 124 10.05 -9.03 -3.73
CA GLU A 124 9.08 -10.08 -4.03
C GLU A 124 9.73 -11.22 -4.84
N CYS A 125 10.77 -11.83 -4.26
CA CYS A 125 11.66 -12.76 -4.96
C CYS A 125 11.23 -14.25 -4.90
N PHE A 126 10.18 -14.59 -4.14
CA PHE A 126 9.78 -15.98 -3.97
C PHE A 126 8.77 -16.43 -5.04
N ASP A 127 8.86 -17.71 -5.41
CA ASP A 127 7.90 -18.42 -6.25
C ASP A 127 7.15 -19.45 -5.40
N VAL A 128 6.30 -18.99 -4.49
CA VAL A 128 5.59 -19.84 -3.52
C VAL A 128 4.82 -20.97 -4.20
N PHE A 129 4.32 -20.74 -5.41
CA PHE A 129 3.65 -21.79 -6.20
C PHE A 129 4.57 -22.97 -6.60
N ASN A 130 5.89 -22.84 -6.49
CA ASN A 130 6.88 -23.91 -6.71
C ASN A 130 7.31 -24.57 -5.39
N LEU A 131 6.88 -24.05 -4.25
CA LEU A 131 7.19 -24.57 -2.93
C LEU A 131 6.09 -25.53 -2.45
N ASN A 132 6.33 -26.18 -1.30
CA ASN A 132 5.35 -27.02 -0.63
C ASN A 132 4.95 -26.43 0.74
N PRO A 133 4.21 -25.32 0.77
CA PRO A 133 3.83 -24.64 1.99
C PRO A 133 2.91 -25.52 2.86
N SER A 134 3.11 -25.49 4.19
CA SER A 134 2.29 -26.26 5.14
C SER A 134 0.96 -25.58 5.49
N MET A 135 0.93 -24.23 5.45
CA MET A 135 -0.26 -23.44 5.78
C MET A 135 -1.12 -23.19 4.54
N ASP A 136 -2.42 -23.05 4.74
CA ASP A 136 -3.35 -22.87 3.63
C ASP A 136 -3.62 -21.40 3.32
N LEU A 137 -3.84 -20.55 4.35
CA LEU A 137 -4.23 -19.16 4.17
C LEU A 137 -3.46 -18.22 5.11
N PHE A 138 -2.75 -17.28 4.53
CA PHE A 138 -1.97 -16.24 5.22
C PHE A 138 -2.71 -14.92 5.32
N TYR A 139 -2.58 -14.27 6.47
CA TYR A 139 -2.92 -12.86 6.66
C TYR A 139 -2.06 -12.25 7.76
N ALA A 140 -1.60 -11.02 7.57
CA ALA A 140 -0.89 -10.27 8.61
C ALA A 140 -1.38 -8.82 8.67
N MET A 141 -1.56 -8.32 9.88
CA MET A 141 -1.88 -6.92 10.15
C MET A 141 -0.99 -6.33 11.25
N SER A 142 -0.63 -5.05 11.11
CA SER A 142 0.29 -4.36 12.02
C SER A 142 -0.30 -3.98 13.38
N HIS A 143 -1.61 -4.05 13.53
CA HIS A 143 -2.30 -3.73 14.79
C HIS A 143 -2.78 -5.04 15.41
N GLY A 144 -2.03 -5.53 16.40
CA GLY A 144 -2.48 -6.64 17.24
C GLY A 144 -3.74 -6.30 18.01
N VAL A 145 -4.37 -7.32 18.57
CA VAL A 145 -5.61 -7.20 19.37
C VAL A 145 -5.50 -6.10 20.42
N ASN A 146 -4.36 -6.02 21.12
CA ASN A 146 -4.13 -5.05 22.20
C ASN A 146 -3.95 -3.61 21.69
N ARG A 147 -3.47 -3.39 20.46
CA ARG A 147 -3.33 -2.03 19.89
C ARG A 147 -4.59 -1.51 19.24
N ALA A 148 -5.43 -2.38 18.70
CA ALA A 148 -6.73 -1.99 18.15
C ALA A 148 -7.70 -1.54 19.24
N SER A 149 -7.67 -2.18 20.40
CA SER A 149 -8.47 -1.81 21.57
C SER A 149 -7.96 -0.53 22.29
N LEU A 150 -6.64 -0.26 22.25
CA LEU A 150 -6.03 0.91 22.90
C LEU A 150 -6.17 2.21 22.09
N LYS A 151 -6.56 2.15 20.81
CA LYS A 151 -6.59 3.33 19.93
C LYS A 151 -7.98 3.91 19.70
N ALA A 152 -8.88 3.91 20.63
CA ALA A 152 -10.15 4.64 20.53
C ALA A 152 -11.42 3.80 20.76
N ASP A 153 -11.44 2.87 21.66
CA ASP A 153 -12.63 2.07 22.05
C ASP A 153 -13.42 1.44 20.88
N LYS A 154 -12.82 1.42 19.68
CA LYS A 154 -13.43 0.86 18.48
C LYS A 154 -12.69 -0.38 18.02
N ILE A 155 -13.40 -1.50 17.99
CA ILE A 155 -12.88 -2.75 17.43
C ILE A 155 -12.59 -2.56 15.93
N ASP A 156 -11.38 -2.93 15.49
CA ASP A 156 -11.02 -2.93 14.08
C ASP A 156 -11.94 -3.90 13.29
N ASN A 157 -12.58 -3.42 12.24
CA ASN A 157 -13.49 -4.22 11.41
C ASN A 157 -12.84 -5.50 10.87
N ARG A 158 -11.51 -5.51 10.71
CA ARG A 158 -10.77 -6.71 10.30
C ARG A 158 -10.86 -7.82 11.35
N ILE A 159 -10.87 -7.49 12.63
CA ILE A 159 -11.03 -8.48 13.72
C ILE A 159 -12.39 -9.14 13.62
N ILE A 160 -13.46 -8.35 13.42
CA ILE A 160 -14.83 -8.87 13.25
C ILE A 160 -14.90 -9.77 12.01
N PHE A 161 -14.31 -9.34 10.90
CA PHE A 161 -14.26 -10.10 9.66
C PHE A 161 -13.52 -11.42 9.85
N LEU A 162 -12.33 -11.41 10.45
CA LEU A 162 -11.50 -12.58 10.66
C LEU A 162 -12.13 -13.59 11.63
N ASN A 163 -12.83 -13.13 12.69
CA ASN A 163 -13.58 -14.02 13.58
C ASN A 163 -14.64 -14.79 12.79
N LYS A 164 -15.49 -14.09 12.04
CA LYS A 164 -16.52 -14.72 11.20
C LYS A 164 -15.94 -15.66 10.13
N LEU A 165 -14.80 -15.29 9.56
CA LEU A 165 -14.12 -16.11 8.56
C LEU A 165 -13.55 -17.39 9.19
N THR A 166 -12.87 -17.30 10.33
CA THR A 166 -12.27 -18.48 10.99
C THR A 166 -13.30 -19.48 11.45
N GLU A 167 -14.50 -19.07 11.85
CA GLU A 167 -15.63 -19.95 12.17
C GLU A 167 -16.03 -20.82 10.96
N LYS A 168 -15.95 -20.26 9.76
CA LYS A 168 -16.27 -20.98 8.51
C LYS A 168 -15.11 -21.82 7.96
N LEU A 169 -13.89 -21.59 8.41
CA LEU A 169 -12.65 -22.22 7.92
C LEU A 169 -12.09 -23.28 8.88
N ARG A 170 -12.92 -24.03 9.61
CA ARG A 170 -12.49 -25.00 10.64
C ARG A 170 -11.44 -26.02 10.17
N ASN A 171 -11.47 -26.41 8.88
CA ASN A 171 -10.54 -27.40 8.28
C ASN A 171 -9.46 -26.74 7.40
N ILE A 172 -9.20 -25.46 7.58
CA ILE A 172 -8.19 -24.69 6.87
C ILE A 172 -7.11 -24.27 7.86
N ASN A 173 -5.86 -24.56 7.55
CA ASN A 173 -4.72 -24.11 8.34
C ASN A 173 -4.47 -22.62 8.08
N CYS A 174 -5.10 -21.77 8.89
CA CYS A 174 -4.96 -20.32 8.79
C CYS A 174 -3.73 -19.84 9.58
N ASP A 175 -2.91 -18.99 8.95
CA ASP A 175 -1.75 -18.35 9.56
C ASP A 175 -1.98 -16.83 9.62
N PHE A 176 -2.69 -16.38 10.68
CA PHE A 176 -3.12 -14.97 10.83
C PHE A 176 -2.35 -14.28 11.94
N TYR A 177 -1.53 -13.29 11.57
CA TYR A 177 -0.72 -12.49 12.49
C TYR A 177 -1.36 -11.14 12.83
N GLY A 178 -1.13 -10.68 14.06
CA GLY A 178 -1.83 -9.51 14.61
C GLY A 178 -3.29 -9.80 14.97
N PHE A 179 -3.67 -11.08 15.06
CA PHE A 179 -5.03 -11.55 15.30
C PHE A 179 -5.07 -12.60 16.43
N LYS A 180 -6.05 -12.48 17.33
CA LYS A 180 -6.14 -13.31 18.56
C LYS A 180 -4.81 -13.25 19.34
N ASN A 181 -4.24 -14.40 19.65
CA ASN A 181 -3.03 -14.54 20.46
C ASN A 181 -1.72 -14.53 19.61
N LYS A 182 -1.81 -14.27 18.30
CA LYS A 182 -0.64 -14.16 17.42
C LYS A 182 -0.22 -12.70 17.28
N GLU A 183 1.01 -12.41 17.70
CA GLU A 183 1.58 -11.08 17.57
C GLU A 183 1.78 -10.69 16.09
N PRO A 184 1.78 -9.38 15.77
CA PRO A 184 2.18 -8.91 14.45
C PRO A 184 3.62 -9.29 14.12
N ILE A 185 3.89 -9.52 12.84
CA ILE A 185 5.22 -9.86 12.33
C ILE A 185 5.68 -8.88 11.26
N TRP A 186 7.00 -8.72 11.15
CA TRP A 186 7.67 -7.84 10.20
C TRP A 186 8.98 -8.45 9.70
N GLY A 187 9.55 -7.84 8.66
CA GLY A 187 10.85 -8.21 8.11
C GLY A 187 10.91 -9.68 7.70
N ASN A 188 11.99 -10.36 8.04
CA ASN A 188 12.21 -11.75 7.65
C ASN A 188 11.12 -12.70 8.15
N ASN A 189 10.64 -12.55 9.39
CA ASN A 189 9.56 -13.38 9.94
C ASN A 189 8.25 -13.26 9.11
N PHE A 190 7.96 -12.07 8.59
CA PHE A 190 6.82 -11.88 7.69
C PHE A 190 6.98 -12.69 6.41
N TYR A 191 8.14 -12.61 5.76
CA TYR A 191 8.39 -13.36 4.53
C TYR A 191 8.44 -14.87 4.75
N GLN A 192 9.02 -15.35 5.86
CA GLN A 192 9.00 -16.76 6.20
C GLN A 192 7.59 -17.32 6.40
N ALA A 193 6.73 -16.59 7.11
CA ALA A 193 5.33 -16.97 7.27
C ALA A 193 4.56 -16.93 5.94
N LEU A 194 4.82 -15.92 5.12
CA LEU A 194 4.22 -15.78 3.81
C LEU A 194 4.59 -16.95 2.89
N VAL A 195 5.87 -17.29 2.77
CA VAL A 195 6.32 -18.40 1.88
C VAL A 195 5.86 -19.77 2.36
N ASN A 196 5.55 -19.92 3.64
CA ASN A 196 4.97 -21.12 4.19
C ASN A 196 3.44 -21.23 3.99
N SER A 197 2.83 -20.36 3.22
CA SER A 197 1.40 -20.31 2.99
C SER A 197 1.04 -20.37 1.51
N LYS A 198 0.01 -21.17 1.15
CA LYS A 198 -0.42 -21.42 -0.25
C LYS A 198 -1.20 -20.25 -0.84
N MET A 199 -1.97 -19.57 -0.01
CA MET A 199 -2.94 -18.52 -0.40
C MET A 199 -2.81 -17.33 0.53
N GLY A 200 -3.20 -16.16 0.08
CA GLY A 200 -3.15 -14.94 0.86
C GLY A 200 -4.45 -14.13 0.81
N LEU A 201 -4.82 -13.54 1.94
CA LEU A 201 -5.96 -12.64 2.04
C LEU A 201 -5.49 -11.17 1.98
N ASN A 202 -5.96 -10.44 0.98
CA ASN A 202 -5.75 -8.99 0.88
C ASN A 202 -6.92 -8.25 1.50
N LEU A 203 -6.90 -8.09 2.82
CA LEU A 203 -7.93 -7.37 3.59
C LEU A 203 -7.35 -6.07 4.13
N SER A 204 -7.77 -4.95 3.59
CA SER A 204 -7.34 -3.61 4.02
C SER A 204 -8.13 -3.13 5.24
N ARG A 205 -7.58 -2.15 5.97
CA ARG A 205 -8.26 -1.51 7.07
C ARG A 205 -9.42 -0.65 6.56
N GLY A 206 -10.55 -0.68 7.27
CA GLY A 206 -11.75 0.06 6.92
C GLY A 206 -12.62 -0.65 5.89
N LEU A 207 -13.41 0.11 5.16
CA LEU A 207 -14.27 -0.42 4.10
C LEU A 207 -13.47 -0.60 2.79
N PRO A 208 -13.82 -1.59 1.96
CA PRO A 208 -13.27 -1.70 0.62
C PRO A 208 -13.51 -0.41 -0.16
N THR A 209 -12.45 0.13 -0.76
CA THR A 209 -12.50 1.38 -1.52
C THR A 209 -11.95 1.13 -2.92
N LYS A 210 -12.57 1.76 -3.91
CA LYS A 210 -12.20 1.59 -5.31
C LYS A 210 -10.70 1.82 -5.52
N TYR A 211 -10.06 0.85 -6.14
CA TYR A 211 -8.64 0.73 -6.48
C TYR A 211 -7.68 0.67 -5.29
N TYR A 212 -8.14 0.89 -4.06
CA TYR A 212 -7.25 0.84 -2.92
C TYR A 212 -6.84 -0.57 -2.51
N SER A 213 -5.56 -0.75 -2.38
CA SER A 213 -4.94 -1.87 -1.68
C SER A 213 -3.73 -1.40 -0.88
N SER A 214 -3.48 -2.03 0.27
CA SER A 214 -2.23 -1.83 1.00
C SER A 214 -1.07 -2.56 0.31
N ASN A 215 0.17 -2.26 0.72
CA ASN A 215 1.39 -2.91 0.22
C ASN A 215 1.36 -4.44 0.28
N ARG A 216 0.46 -5.02 1.08
CA ARG A 216 0.24 -6.47 1.15
C ARG A 216 -0.09 -7.09 -0.20
N ILE A 217 -0.76 -6.37 -1.10
CA ILE A 217 -1.09 -6.91 -2.43
C ILE A 217 0.18 -7.25 -3.22
N ALA A 218 1.19 -6.37 -3.16
CA ALA A 218 2.50 -6.61 -3.79
C ALA A 218 3.18 -7.83 -3.16
N SER A 219 3.23 -7.88 -1.82
CA SER A 219 3.85 -9.01 -1.11
C SER A 219 3.16 -10.34 -1.39
N LEU A 220 1.83 -10.39 -1.47
CA LEU A 220 1.11 -11.64 -1.73
C LEU A 220 1.24 -12.11 -3.18
N ILE A 221 0.82 -11.26 -4.14
CA ILE A 221 0.83 -11.63 -5.56
C ILE A 221 2.26 -11.71 -6.08
N GLY A 222 3.12 -10.75 -5.69
CA GLY A 222 4.50 -10.68 -6.12
C GLY A 222 5.34 -11.88 -5.68
N ASN A 223 5.03 -12.50 -4.54
CA ASN A 223 5.68 -13.74 -4.09
C ASN A 223 4.94 -15.01 -4.52
N GLY A 224 3.90 -14.89 -5.33
CA GLY A 224 3.24 -16.04 -5.96
C GLY A 224 2.25 -16.80 -5.09
N LEU A 225 1.55 -16.12 -4.17
CA LEU A 225 0.40 -16.69 -3.48
C LEU A 225 -0.88 -16.47 -4.30
N LEU A 226 -1.78 -17.47 -4.31
CA LEU A 226 -3.14 -17.21 -4.76
C LEU A 226 -3.78 -16.17 -3.83
N THR A 227 -4.16 -15.01 -4.37
CA THR A 227 -4.59 -13.89 -3.54
C THR A 227 -6.08 -13.63 -3.67
N PHE A 228 -6.77 -13.59 -2.51
CA PHE A 228 -8.19 -13.23 -2.40
C PHE A 228 -8.35 -11.74 -2.14
N ILE A 229 -9.23 -11.10 -2.91
CA ILE A 229 -9.45 -9.64 -2.89
C ILE A 229 -10.95 -9.36 -2.88
N ASP A 230 -11.40 -8.41 -2.06
CA ASP A 230 -12.80 -7.98 -2.05
C ASP A 230 -13.16 -7.31 -3.39
N LYS A 231 -14.20 -7.81 -4.06
CA LYS A 231 -14.68 -7.33 -5.36
C LYS A 231 -15.05 -5.84 -5.35
N LYS A 232 -15.49 -5.32 -4.20
CA LYS A 232 -15.82 -3.90 -4.04
C LYS A 232 -14.63 -2.96 -4.24
N THR A 233 -13.40 -3.49 -4.19
CA THR A 233 -12.20 -2.72 -4.54
C THR A 233 -12.06 -2.43 -6.03
N GLN A 234 -12.84 -3.10 -6.88
CA GLN A 234 -12.76 -3.01 -8.34
C GLN A 234 -11.36 -3.27 -8.93
N LEU A 235 -10.52 -4.02 -8.20
CA LEU A 235 -9.20 -4.43 -8.72
C LEU A 235 -9.31 -5.45 -9.86
N GLY A 236 -10.49 -5.99 -10.12
CA GLY A 236 -10.84 -6.74 -11.32
C GLY A 236 -10.69 -5.96 -12.63
N ASP A 237 -10.64 -4.62 -12.58
CA ASP A 237 -10.35 -3.79 -13.76
C ASP A 237 -8.89 -3.97 -14.24
N PHE A 238 -8.00 -4.41 -13.35
CA PHE A 238 -6.58 -4.65 -13.65
C PHE A 238 -6.23 -6.14 -13.80
N PHE A 239 -6.99 -7.02 -13.14
CA PHE A 239 -6.74 -8.46 -13.08
C PHE A 239 -8.02 -9.24 -13.37
N ASN A 240 -7.89 -10.38 -14.04
CA ASN A 240 -9.01 -11.29 -14.27
C ASN A 240 -8.97 -12.51 -13.31
N ASP A 241 -9.99 -13.37 -13.39
CA ASP A 241 -10.15 -14.54 -12.52
C ASP A 241 -9.08 -15.64 -12.71
N ASN A 242 -8.25 -15.54 -13.76
CA ASN A 242 -7.09 -16.41 -13.96
C ASN A 242 -5.81 -15.81 -13.35
N GLU A 243 -5.87 -14.69 -12.63
CA GLU A 243 -4.74 -13.96 -12.08
C GLU A 243 -4.90 -13.67 -10.58
N ILE A 244 -6.13 -13.37 -10.14
CA ILE A 244 -6.52 -13.17 -8.72
C ILE A 244 -7.89 -13.79 -8.48
N ILE A 245 -8.28 -13.91 -7.21
CA ILE A 245 -9.62 -14.36 -6.85
C ILE A 245 -10.38 -13.25 -6.15
N LEU A 246 -11.40 -12.76 -6.82
CA LEU A 246 -12.34 -11.82 -6.23
C LEU A 246 -13.37 -12.54 -5.38
N TYR A 247 -13.78 -11.95 -4.25
CA TYR A 247 -14.88 -12.45 -3.43
C TYR A 247 -15.89 -11.36 -3.12
N ASP A 248 -17.17 -11.75 -3.02
CA ASP A 248 -18.28 -10.84 -2.77
C ASP A 248 -18.56 -10.63 -1.27
N ASN A 249 -18.39 -11.69 -0.46
CA ASN A 249 -18.67 -11.71 0.97
C ASN A 249 -17.88 -12.84 1.68
N ILE A 250 -18.02 -12.94 3.02
CA ILE A 250 -17.30 -13.94 3.83
C ILE A 250 -17.69 -15.38 3.47
N GLN A 251 -18.95 -15.62 3.10
CA GLN A 251 -19.40 -16.96 2.69
C GLN A 251 -18.71 -17.38 1.40
N ASP A 252 -18.79 -16.56 0.36
CA ASP A 252 -18.13 -16.77 -0.92
C ASP A 252 -16.61 -16.94 -0.77
N LEU A 253 -15.96 -16.09 0.06
CA LEU A 253 -14.54 -16.24 0.38
C LEU A 253 -14.24 -17.61 1.00
N SER A 254 -15.04 -18.04 1.98
CA SER A 254 -14.79 -19.33 2.67
C SER A 254 -14.94 -20.52 1.72
N GLU A 255 -15.89 -20.48 0.80
CA GLU A 255 -16.10 -21.51 -0.22
C GLU A 255 -14.93 -21.55 -1.21
N LYS A 256 -14.49 -20.39 -1.70
CA LYS A 256 -13.33 -20.25 -2.60
C LYS A 256 -12.04 -20.75 -1.94
N VAL A 257 -11.79 -20.40 -0.68
CA VAL A 257 -10.60 -20.90 0.05
C VAL A 257 -10.62 -22.44 0.13
N LYS A 258 -11.76 -23.05 0.48
CA LYS A 258 -11.91 -24.51 0.53
C LYS A 258 -11.75 -25.16 -0.84
N PHE A 259 -12.29 -24.54 -1.87
CA PHE A 259 -12.17 -25.00 -3.26
C PHE A 259 -10.71 -25.00 -3.73
N TYR A 260 -9.98 -23.89 -3.57
CA TYR A 260 -8.60 -23.79 -4.01
C TYR A 260 -7.60 -24.56 -3.12
N LYS A 261 -7.95 -24.87 -1.87
CA LYS A 261 -7.19 -25.85 -1.08
C LYS A 261 -7.20 -27.23 -1.75
N LYS A 262 -8.36 -27.68 -2.23
CA LYS A 262 -8.53 -28.97 -2.88
C LYS A 262 -7.99 -29.01 -4.32
N ASN A 263 -8.04 -27.88 -5.02
CA ASN A 263 -7.68 -27.77 -6.44
C ASN A 263 -6.28 -27.14 -6.64
N SER A 264 -5.25 -27.86 -6.20
CA SER A 264 -3.86 -27.34 -6.17
C SER A 264 -3.33 -26.93 -7.54
N LYS A 265 -3.59 -27.72 -8.60
CA LYS A 265 -3.14 -27.39 -9.98
C LYS A 265 -3.69 -26.03 -10.46
N LEU A 266 -5.01 -25.80 -10.22
CA LEU A 266 -5.65 -24.56 -10.61
C LEU A 266 -5.14 -23.39 -9.76
N ARG A 267 -5.00 -23.56 -8.44
CA ARG A 267 -4.42 -22.58 -7.52
C ARG A 267 -3.04 -22.12 -7.99
N ILE A 268 -2.15 -23.06 -8.29
CA ILE A 268 -0.79 -22.79 -8.74
C ILE A 268 -0.81 -22.03 -10.07
N LYS A 269 -1.65 -22.44 -11.03
CA LYS A 269 -1.76 -21.78 -12.32
C LYS A 269 -2.17 -20.31 -12.16
N ILE A 270 -3.20 -20.03 -11.35
CA ILE A 270 -3.69 -18.68 -11.12
C ILE A 270 -2.64 -17.83 -10.40
N ALA A 271 -2.02 -18.35 -9.34
CA ALA A 271 -0.96 -17.66 -8.60
C ALA A 271 0.22 -17.27 -9.51
N LYS A 272 0.67 -18.19 -10.37
CA LYS A 272 1.72 -17.93 -11.36
C LYS A 272 1.32 -16.86 -12.38
N ASN A 273 0.09 -16.88 -12.87
CA ASN A 273 -0.41 -15.88 -13.79
C ASN A 273 -0.51 -14.50 -13.13
N GLY A 274 -1.02 -14.44 -11.89
CA GLY A 274 -1.11 -13.21 -11.10
C GLY A 274 0.25 -12.57 -10.90
N LYS A 275 1.25 -13.33 -10.44
CA LYS A 275 2.63 -12.83 -10.31
C LYS A 275 3.14 -12.27 -11.63
N ARG A 276 3.05 -13.05 -12.71
CA ARG A 276 3.52 -12.61 -14.04
C ARG A 276 2.84 -11.32 -14.50
N LYS A 277 1.52 -11.21 -14.31
CA LYS A 277 0.74 -10.02 -14.67
C LYS A 277 1.18 -8.80 -13.84
N TYR A 278 1.34 -8.98 -12.54
CA TYR A 278 1.72 -7.91 -11.64
C TYR A 278 3.09 -7.33 -12.02
N PHE A 279 4.11 -8.19 -12.19
CA PHE A 279 5.44 -7.76 -12.64
C PHE A 279 5.44 -7.16 -14.04
N LYS A 280 4.57 -7.64 -14.95
CA LYS A 280 4.44 -7.06 -16.29
C LYS A 280 3.91 -5.63 -16.26
N LEU A 281 2.92 -5.33 -15.39
CA LEU A 281 2.22 -4.05 -15.40
C LEU A 281 2.76 -3.07 -14.36
N PHE A 282 3.12 -3.53 -13.17
CA PHE A 282 3.33 -2.69 -11.99
C PHE A 282 4.69 -2.94 -11.31
N ASN A 283 5.74 -3.26 -12.10
CA ASN A 283 7.08 -3.32 -11.55
C ASN A 283 7.59 -1.92 -11.21
N GLU A 284 8.61 -1.87 -10.37
CA GLU A 284 9.23 -0.65 -9.83
C GLU A 284 9.67 0.33 -10.93
N LEU A 285 10.24 -0.17 -12.01
CA LEU A 285 10.73 0.67 -13.11
C LEU A 285 9.58 1.34 -13.86
N LYS A 286 8.51 0.58 -14.15
CA LYS A 286 7.34 1.12 -14.86
C LYS A 286 6.59 2.14 -14.02
N ILE A 287 6.38 1.85 -12.74
CA ILE A 287 5.70 2.78 -11.84
C ILE A 287 6.54 4.03 -11.67
N THR A 288 7.84 3.91 -11.42
CA THR A 288 8.73 5.08 -11.29
C THR A 288 8.74 5.92 -12.57
N LYS A 289 8.90 5.26 -13.74
CA LYS A 289 8.83 5.96 -15.03
C LYS A 289 7.49 6.70 -15.21
N TYR A 290 6.37 6.05 -14.89
CA TYR A 290 5.05 6.66 -14.96
C TYR A 290 4.93 7.90 -14.07
N LEU A 291 5.40 7.83 -12.81
CA LEU A 291 5.38 8.95 -11.88
C LEU A 291 6.22 10.12 -12.39
N VAL A 292 7.43 9.85 -12.89
CA VAL A 292 8.33 10.87 -13.46
C VAL A 292 7.72 11.49 -14.71
N ASP A 293 7.31 10.69 -15.69
CA ASP A 293 6.73 11.18 -16.94
C ASP A 293 5.50 12.05 -16.68
N LYS A 294 4.59 11.60 -15.81
CA LYS A 294 3.39 12.38 -15.44
C LYS A 294 3.75 13.69 -14.74
N SER A 295 4.72 13.67 -13.84
CA SER A 295 5.20 14.89 -13.17
C SER A 295 5.75 15.91 -14.18
N LEU A 296 6.49 15.45 -15.17
CA LEU A 296 7.09 16.28 -16.23
C LEU A 296 6.09 16.68 -17.34
N GLY A 297 4.81 16.35 -17.19
CA GLY A 297 3.77 16.70 -18.16
C GLY A 297 3.73 15.81 -19.42
N ASN A 298 4.51 14.73 -19.45
CA ASN A 298 4.51 13.79 -20.56
C ASN A 298 3.21 12.97 -20.60
N ASN A 299 2.73 12.66 -21.81
CA ASN A 299 1.54 11.82 -21.97
C ASN A 299 1.88 10.36 -21.67
N SER A 300 1.82 9.99 -20.40
CA SER A 300 2.08 8.63 -19.93
C SER A 300 0.82 8.02 -19.35
N LYS A 301 0.57 6.75 -19.68
CA LYS A 301 -0.53 5.96 -19.14
C LYS A 301 0.03 4.88 -18.21
N LEU A 302 -0.70 4.57 -17.15
CA LEU A 302 -0.31 3.51 -16.21
C LEU A 302 -0.44 2.11 -16.87
N ILE A 303 -1.47 1.93 -17.71
CA ILE A 303 -1.78 0.72 -18.47
C ILE A 303 -2.16 1.12 -19.90
#